data_d3b44f3e282d8a2af28d9313ba7615cb
#
_entry.id   d3b44f3e282d8a2af28d9313ba7615cb
#
_cell.length_a   1.000
_cell.length_b   1.000
_cell.length_c   1.000
_cell.angle_alpha   90.00
_cell.angle_beta   90.00
_cell.angle_gamma   90.00
#
_symmetry.space_group_name_H-M   'P 1'
#
loop_
_entity.id
_entity.type
_entity.pdbx_description
1 polymer ?
#
loop_
_entity_poly.entity_id
_entity_poly.type
_entity_poly.pdbx_seq_one_letter_code
_entity_poly.pdbx_strand_id
1 'polypeptide(L)'
;AEVFEINTGISLLSSIHQGDNLMENKSYFMQEVTTIKGFVDESGHGNHLFLLDELFRGTNTKERIAISKAVLSWLVKSDNLVFVSTHDLELADMLENEYELYYFSESVKDGILSFDYKLKRGVATEHNAIKILEICDYPASLVSEAHSITSI
;
A
#
# COMPACT_ATOMS: atom_id res chain seq x y z
N ALA A 1 -12.77 -8.53 -13.11
CA ALA A 1 -12.67 -9.99 -13.02
C ALA A 1 -13.80 -10.61 -13.83
N GLU A 2 -13.53 -11.70 -14.53
CA GLU A 2 -14.57 -12.44 -15.27
C GLU A 2 -15.41 -13.29 -14.32
N VAL A 3 -14.82 -13.75 -13.22
CA VAL A 3 -15.47 -14.51 -12.16
C VAL A 3 -14.98 -14.02 -10.80
N PHE A 4 -15.91 -13.89 -9.85
CA PHE A 4 -15.62 -13.64 -8.45
C PHE A 4 -16.53 -14.56 -7.61
N GLU A 5 -15.93 -15.50 -6.92
CA GLU A 5 -16.62 -16.44 -6.04
C GLU A 5 -16.06 -16.33 -4.63
N ILE A 6 -16.90 -16.15 -3.64
CA ILE A 6 -16.51 -16.06 -2.23
C ILE A 6 -17.41 -16.95 -1.38
N ASN A 7 -16.83 -17.60 -0.40
CA ASN A 7 -17.58 -18.39 0.57
C ASN A 7 -18.44 -17.47 1.46
N THR A 8 -19.70 -17.78 1.67
CA THR A 8 -20.67 -17.01 2.47
C THR A 8 -20.31 -16.94 3.97
N GLY A 9 -19.36 -17.75 4.44
CA GLY A 9 -18.90 -17.75 5.84
C GLY A 9 -17.76 -16.77 6.14
N ILE A 10 -17.38 -15.87 5.19
CA ILE A 10 -16.30 -14.91 5.36
C ILE A 10 -16.88 -13.52 5.68
N SER A 11 -16.37 -12.89 6.73
CA SER A 11 -16.69 -11.48 7.07
C SER A 11 -15.70 -10.55 6.37
N LEU A 12 -16.22 -9.52 5.67
CA LEU A 12 -15.41 -8.50 5.01
C LEU A 12 -15.17 -7.32 5.94
N LEU A 13 -13.91 -6.98 6.18
CA LEU A 13 -13.47 -5.82 6.93
C LEU A 13 -12.50 -4.99 6.06
N SER A 14 -12.75 -3.70 5.92
CA SER A 14 -11.93 -2.86 5.05
C SER A 14 -11.54 -1.54 5.70
N SER A 15 -10.30 -1.11 5.43
CA SER A 15 -9.78 0.21 5.72
C SER A 15 -9.17 0.76 4.44
N ILE A 16 -10.01 1.41 3.64
CA ILE A 16 -9.66 2.02 2.36
C ILE A 16 -9.90 3.52 2.48
N HIS A 17 -8.87 4.30 2.17
CA HIS A 17 -8.91 5.75 2.29
C HIS A 17 -9.82 6.39 1.23
N GLN A 18 -10.81 7.14 1.68
CA GLN A 18 -11.59 8.03 0.85
C GLN A 18 -11.14 9.47 1.14
N GLY A 19 -10.31 10.04 0.27
CA GLY A 19 -9.95 11.45 0.16
C GLY A 19 -9.75 12.26 1.46
N ASP A 20 -8.67 13.02 1.52
CA ASP A 20 -8.30 13.88 2.66
C ASP A 20 -9.36 14.96 2.94
N ASN A 21 -10.08 14.85 4.04
CA ASN A 21 -10.75 15.98 4.67
C ASN A 21 -9.73 16.72 5.55
N LEU A 22 -9.19 17.81 5.05
CA LEU A 22 -8.09 18.60 5.64
C LEU A 22 -8.33 19.19 7.04
N MET A 23 -9.50 19.05 7.62
CA MET A 23 -9.84 19.66 8.92
C MET A 23 -9.59 18.76 10.15
N GLU A 24 -9.20 17.49 10.00
CA GLU A 24 -9.16 16.55 11.12
C GLU A 24 -7.90 15.68 11.26
N ASN A 25 -6.73 16.14 10.85
CA ASN A 25 -5.50 15.32 10.79
C ASN A 25 -5.13 14.54 12.08
N LYS A 26 -5.40 15.07 13.27
CA LYS A 26 -5.21 14.32 14.54
C LYS A 26 -6.32 13.32 14.81
N SER A 27 -7.55 13.62 14.38
CA SER A 27 -8.70 12.75 14.47
C SER A 27 -8.54 11.53 13.55
N TYR A 28 -7.99 11.74 12.35
CA TYR A 28 -7.87 10.72 11.30
C TYR A 28 -6.93 9.56 11.69
N PHE A 29 -5.70 9.84 12.14
CA PHE A 29 -4.77 8.79 12.59
C PHE A 29 -5.34 7.98 13.75
N MET A 30 -6.00 8.63 14.72
CA MET A 30 -6.63 7.95 15.83
C MET A 30 -7.82 7.09 15.39
N GLN A 31 -8.60 7.53 14.40
CA GLN A 31 -9.68 6.73 13.81
C GLN A 31 -9.12 5.48 13.13
N GLU A 32 -8.08 5.62 12.33
CA GLU A 32 -7.40 4.50 11.69
C GLU A 32 -6.88 3.50 12.72
N VAL A 33 -6.15 3.97 13.74
CA VAL A 33 -5.66 3.13 14.86
C VAL A 33 -6.82 2.38 15.54
N THR A 34 -7.93 3.04 15.78
CA THR A 34 -9.10 2.42 16.41
C THR A 34 -9.75 1.38 15.50
N THR A 35 -9.87 1.66 14.21
CA THR A 35 -10.41 0.72 13.21
C THR A 35 -9.54 -0.53 13.11
N ILE A 36 -8.23 -0.34 12.95
CA ILE A 36 -7.28 -1.46 12.84
C ILE A 36 -7.22 -2.26 14.16
N LYS A 37 -7.36 -1.60 15.31
CA LYS A 37 -7.49 -2.30 16.60
C LYS A 37 -8.70 -3.24 16.60
N GLY A 38 -9.86 -2.80 16.08
CA GLY A 38 -11.04 -3.65 15.91
C GLY A 38 -10.75 -4.86 15.01
N PHE A 39 -10.01 -4.69 13.92
CA PHE A 39 -9.62 -5.81 13.04
C PHE A 39 -8.70 -6.82 13.75
N VAL A 40 -7.76 -6.33 14.55
CA VAL A 40 -6.89 -7.18 15.37
C VAL A 40 -7.69 -7.98 16.38
N ASP A 41 -8.68 -7.36 17.03
CA ASP A 41 -9.55 -8.05 18.00
C ASP A 41 -10.42 -9.13 17.35
N GLU A 42 -10.97 -8.84 16.16
CA GLU A 42 -11.82 -9.77 15.41
C GLU A 42 -11.02 -10.91 14.75
N SER A 43 -9.74 -10.70 14.43
CA SER A 43 -8.93 -11.60 13.60
C SER A 43 -8.83 -13.05 14.10
N GLY A 44 -9.06 -13.27 15.39
CA GLY A 44 -9.09 -14.62 16.02
C GLY A 44 -10.47 -15.28 16.07
N HIS A 45 -11.54 -14.60 15.63
CA HIS A 45 -12.93 -15.02 15.86
C HIS A 45 -13.67 -15.38 14.56
N GLY A 46 -13.06 -16.15 13.69
CA GLY A 46 -13.66 -16.59 12.42
C GLY A 46 -12.76 -16.36 11.23
N ASN A 47 -13.34 -16.49 10.04
CA ASN A 47 -12.64 -16.28 8.77
C ASN A 47 -12.96 -14.88 8.26
N HIS A 48 -11.95 -14.07 8.04
CA HIS A 48 -12.10 -12.69 7.59
C HIS A 48 -11.37 -12.46 6.27
N LEU A 49 -11.94 -11.57 5.45
CA LEU A 49 -11.27 -10.93 4.34
C LEU A 49 -10.97 -9.47 4.76
N PHE A 50 -9.70 -9.16 4.95
CA PHE A 50 -9.23 -7.81 5.22
C PHE A 50 -8.77 -7.15 3.93
N LEU A 51 -9.33 -5.96 3.63
CA LEU A 51 -8.90 -5.11 2.53
C LEU A 51 -8.32 -3.81 3.11
N LEU A 52 -7.03 -3.63 2.96
CA LEU A 52 -6.26 -2.56 3.60
C LEU A 52 -5.54 -1.72 2.55
N ASP A 53 -5.63 -0.39 2.68
CA ASP A 53 -4.99 0.54 1.76
C ASP A 53 -4.08 1.49 2.53
N GLU A 54 -2.76 1.34 2.33
CA GLU A 54 -1.70 2.19 2.89
C GLU A 54 -1.85 2.52 4.38
N LEU A 55 -1.61 1.54 5.23
CA LEU A 55 -1.80 1.65 6.67
C LEU A 55 -0.94 2.73 7.33
N PHE A 56 -1.54 3.43 8.30
CA PHE A 56 -0.88 4.35 9.23
C PHE A 56 -0.16 5.54 8.57
N ARG A 57 -0.75 6.14 7.54
CA ARG A 57 -0.18 7.32 6.85
C ARG A 57 0.05 8.52 7.76
N GLY A 58 -0.65 8.63 8.86
CA GLY A 58 -0.60 9.79 9.77
C GLY A 58 0.64 9.87 10.66
N THR A 59 1.63 8.98 10.51
CA THR A 59 2.90 9.01 11.27
C THR A 59 4.13 9.01 10.36
N ASN A 60 5.33 9.09 10.95
CA ASN A 60 6.57 9.04 10.18
C ASN A 60 6.81 7.66 9.56
N THR A 61 7.58 7.63 8.47
CA THR A 61 7.80 6.42 7.65
C THR A 61 8.32 5.23 8.47
N LYS A 62 9.29 5.46 9.36
CA LYS A 62 9.89 4.38 10.15
C LYS A 62 8.90 3.71 11.10
N GLU A 63 8.10 4.52 11.80
CA GLU A 63 7.06 4.00 12.71
C GLU A 63 5.92 3.35 11.91
N ARG A 64 5.51 3.95 10.78
CA ARG A 64 4.49 3.39 9.89
C ARG A 64 4.86 1.98 9.44
N ILE A 65 6.06 1.78 8.90
CA ILE A 65 6.55 0.48 8.45
C ILE A 65 6.56 -0.53 9.60
N ALA A 66 7.09 -0.14 10.77
CA ALA A 66 7.18 -1.04 11.92
C ALA A 66 5.79 -1.47 12.43
N ILE A 67 4.85 -0.53 12.56
CA ILE A 67 3.48 -0.83 13.01
C ILE A 67 2.75 -1.67 11.96
N SER A 68 2.84 -1.30 10.68
CA SER A 68 2.21 -2.04 9.59
C SER A 68 2.70 -3.47 9.52
N LYS A 69 4.03 -3.69 9.61
CA LYS A 69 4.61 -5.04 9.66
C LYS A 69 4.04 -5.87 10.82
N ALA A 70 4.00 -5.30 12.02
CA ALA A 70 3.50 -6.00 13.20
C ALA A 70 2.02 -6.38 13.07
N VAL A 71 1.18 -5.44 12.61
CA VAL A 71 -0.26 -5.67 12.40
C VAL A 71 -0.50 -6.71 11.30
N LEU A 72 0.14 -6.57 10.14
CA LEU A 72 -0.03 -7.48 9.02
C LEU A 72 0.41 -8.90 9.38
N SER A 73 1.53 -9.06 10.09
CA SER A 73 1.97 -10.36 10.59
C SER A 73 1.03 -10.95 11.65
N TRP A 74 0.29 -10.11 12.37
CA TRP A 74 -0.73 -10.58 13.30
C TRP A 74 -1.97 -11.12 12.58
N LEU A 75 -2.47 -10.37 11.59
CA LEU A 75 -3.71 -10.69 10.88
C LEU A 75 -3.64 -12.02 10.12
N VAL A 76 -2.47 -12.45 9.65
CA VAL A 76 -2.30 -13.72 8.91
C VAL A 76 -2.09 -14.94 9.81
N LYS A 77 -2.04 -14.78 11.14
CA LYS A 77 -1.84 -15.93 12.06
C LYS A 77 -3.03 -16.88 12.13
N SER A 78 -4.22 -16.40 11.80
CA SER A 78 -5.46 -17.18 11.73
C SER A 78 -5.81 -17.42 10.25
N ASP A 79 -6.85 -18.21 9.99
CA ASP A 79 -7.34 -18.53 8.63
C ASP A 79 -8.02 -17.31 7.96
N ASN A 80 -7.31 -16.18 7.96
CA ASN A 80 -7.75 -14.94 7.35
C ASN A 80 -7.12 -14.74 5.98
N LEU A 81 -7.85 -14.06 5.10
CA LEU A 81 -7.36 -13.58 3.83
C LEU A 81 -7.09 -12.08 3.93
N VAL A 82 -5.86 -11.66 3.70
CA VAL A 82 -5.44 -10.27 3.88
C VAL A 82 -4.89 -9.72 2.56
N PHE A 83 -5.54 -8.69 2.02
CA PHE A 83 -5.04 -7.90 0.90
C PHE A 83 -4.62 -6.52 1.42
N VAL A 84 -3.42 -6.13 1.09
CA VAL A 84 -2.88 -4.81 1.44
C VAL A 84 -2.21 -4.17 0.23
N SER A 85 -2.53 -2.91 -0.03
CA SER A 85 -1.77 -2.06 -0.95
C SER A 85 -0.81 -1.19 -0.17
N THR A 86 0.39 -1.01 -0.69
CA THR A 86 1.42 -0.12 -0.13
C THR A 86 2.40 0.34 -1.19
N HIS A 87 2.96 1.53 -1.00
CA HIS A 87 4.11 2.01 -1.77
C HIS A 87 5.45 1.85 -1.01
N ASP A 88 5.41 1.33 0.22
CA ASP A 88 6.61 1.09 1.03
C ASP A 88 7.28 -0.24 0.63
N LEU A 89 8.30 -0.19 -0.21
CA LEU A 89 9.02 -1.39 -0.66
C LEU A 89 9.71 -2.12 0.50
N GLU A 90 10.22 -1.38 1.49
CA GLU A 90 10.82 -1.96 2.70
C GLU A 90 9.80 -2.83 3.46
N LEU A 91 8.54 -2.39 3.54
CA LEU A 91 7.47 -3.19 4.14
C LEU A 91 7.20 -4.47 3.33
N ALA A 92 7.19 -4.37 2.00
CA ALA A 92 7.01 -5.52 1.13
C ALA A 92 8.13 -6.56 1.33
N ASP A 93 9.39 -6.12 1.37
CA ASP A 93 10.54 -7.00 1.63
C ASP A 93 10.44 -7.69 3.00
N MET A 94 10.00 -6.97 4.04
CA MET A 94 9.81 -7.54 5.38
C MET A 94 8.69 -8.59 5.44
N LEU A 95 7.76 -8.56 4.50
CA LEU A 95 6.58 -9.45 4.45
C LEU A 95 6.73 -10.60 3.45
N GLU A 96 7.81 -10.70 2.70
CA GLU A 96 8.00 -11.67 1.61
C GLU A 96 7.77 -13.14 1.99
N ASN A 97 8.04 -13.51 3.25
CA ASN A 97 7.85 -14.87 3.76
C ASN A 97 6.44 -15.14 4.33
N GLU A 98 5.61 -14.11 4.45
CA GLU A 98 4.26 -14.18 5.04
C GLU A 98 3.17 -13.87 4.01
N TYR A 99 3.52 -13.15 2.93
CA TYR A 99 2.60 -12.68 1.90
C TYR A 99 3.08 -13.03 0.50
N GLU A 100 2.16 -13.30 -0.40
CA GLU A 100 2.45 -13.27 -1.83
C GLU A 100 2.52 -11.82 -2.31
N LEU A 101 3.64 -11.46 -2.96
CA LEU A 101 3.87 -10.09 -3.44
C LEU A 101 3.45 -9.94 -4.89
N TYR A 102 2.75 -8.85 -5.16
CA TYR A 102 2.30 -8.45 -6.49
C TYR A 102 2.48 -6.96 -6.69
N TYR A 103 2.64 -6.53 -7.95
CA TYR A 103 2.76 -5.12 -8.29
C TYR A 103 2.06 -4.78 -9.60
N PHE A 104 1.71 -3.51 -9.74
CA PHE A 104 1.35 -2.90 -11.01
C PHE A 104 2.53 -2.12 -11.54
N SER A 105 2.71 -2.09 -12.86
CA SER A 105 3.77 -1.32 -13.50
C SER A 105 3.21 -0.23 -14.37
N GLU A 106 3.95 0.84 -14.43
CA GLU A 106 3.78 1.92 -15.37
C GLU A 106 4.97 1.93 -16.35
N SER A 107 4.78 2.48 -17.51
CA SER A 107 5.86 2.67 -18.50
C SER A 107 5.77 4.06 -19.09
N VAL A 108 6.92 4.64 -19.35
CA VAL A 108 7.04 5.90 -20.09
C VAL A 108 7.56 5.57 -21.49
N LYS A 109 6.74 5.85 -22.53
CA LYS A 109 7.12 5.70 -23.93
C LYS A 109 6.84 7.02 -24.66
N ASP A 110 7.82 7.55 -25.33
CA ASP A 110 7.71 8.80 -26.11
C ASP A 110 7.15 9.99 -25.29
N GLY A 111 7.55 10.09 -24.00
CA GLY A 111 7.04 11.13 -23.09
C GLY A 111 5.60 10.91 -22.61
N ILE A 112 5.00 9.75 -22.87
CA ILE A 112 3.64 9.43 -22.44
C ILE A 112 3.68 8.35 -21.35
N LEU A 113 3.06 8.65 -20.20
CA LEU A 113 2.85 7.70 -19.12
C LEU A 113 1.73 6.72 -19.52
N SER A 114 2.00 5.44 -19.43
CA SER A 114 1.07 4.36 -19.79
C SER A 114 1.02 3.31 -18.68
N PHE A 115 -0.21 2.86 -18.37
CA PHE A 115 -0.50 1.82 -17.40
C PHE A 115 -1.09 0.62 -18.12
N ASP A 116 -0.55 -0.57 -17.87
CA ASP A 116 -1.10 -1.81 -18.45
C ASP A 116 -2.22 -2.42 -17.60
N TYR A 117 -2.43 -1.92 -16.37
CA TYR A 117 -3.43 -2.39 -15.40
C TYR A 117 -3.36 -3.91 -15.12
N LYS A 118 -2.19 -4.51 -15.27
CA LYS A 118 -1.98 -5.93 -15.05
C LYS A 118 -1.26 -6.18 -13.74
N LEU A 119 -1.85 -7.03 -12.92
CA LEU A 119 -1.23 -7.53 -11.70
C LEU A 119 -0.09 -8.49 -12.08
N LYS A 120 1.11 -8.21 -11.60
CA LYS A 120 2.33 -8.99 -11.85
C LYS A 120 2.86 -9.53 -10.54
N ARG A 121 3.41 -10.75 -10.54
CA ARG A 121 3.99 -11.35 -9.34
C ARG A 121 5.38 -10.75 -9.08
N GLY A 122 5.68 -10.44 -7.82
CA GLY A 122 6.94 -9.87 -7.34
C GLY A 122 6.80 -8.45 -6.82
N VAL A 123 7.89 -7.71 -6.81
CA VAL A 123 8.02 -6.33 -6.35
C VAL A 123 8.38 -5.42 -7.52
N ALA A 124 7.85 -4.20 -7.55
CA ALA A 124 8.22 -3.21 -8.56
C ALA A 124 9.69 -2.80 -8.38
N THR A 125 10.46 -2.88 -9.46
CA THR A 125 11.88 -2.49 -9.49
C THR A 125 12.13 -1.13 -10.11
N GLU A 126 11.13 -0.60 -10.83
CA GLU A 126 11.23 0.68 -11.51
C GLU A 126 10.51 1.78 -10.75
N HIS A 127 11.19 2.90 -10.56
CA HIS A 127 10.65 4.11 -9.96
C HIS A 127 10.59 5.20 -11.02
N ASN A 128 9.38 5.60 -11.41
CA ASN A 128 9.20 6.57 -12.50
C ASN A 128 8.80 7.97 -12.00
N ALA A 129 8.76 8.21 -10.68
CA ALA A 129 8.32 9.49 -10.14
C ALA A 129 9.11 10.69 -10.69
N ILE A 130 10.44 10.59 -10.80
CA ILE A 130 11.26 11.67 -11.36
C ILE A 130 11.03 11.81 -12.88
N LYS A 131 10.83 10.70 -13.61
CA LYS A 131 10.47 10.76 -15.04
C LYS A 131 9.13 11.47 -15.27
N ILE A 132 8.21 11.40 -14.33
CA ILE A 132 6.93 12.13 -14.40
C ILE A 132 7.17 13.64 -14.34
N LEU A 133 8.16 14.11 -13.56
CA LEU A 133 8.53 15.54 -13.54
C LEU A 133 9.05 16.00 -14.90
N GLU A 134 9.82 15.16 -15.60
CA GLU A 134 10.28 15.45 -16.98
C GLU A 134 9.09 15.58 -17.94
N ILE A 135 8.12 14.66 -17.88
CA ILE A 135 6.91 14.66 -18.71
C ILE A 135 6.05 15.92 -18.44
N CYS A 136 6.05 16.40 -17.21
CA CYS A 136 5.31 17.60 -16.78
C CYS A 136 6.08 18.89 -17.01
N ASP A 137 7.16 18.88 -17.80
CA ASP A 137 7.98 20.06 -18.17
C ASP A 137 8.56 20.82 -16.97
N TYR A 138 8.92 20.11 -15.89
CA TYR A 138 9.65 20.74 -14.77
C TYR A 138 11.04 21.22 -15.23
N PRO A 139 11.60 22.30 -14.62
CA PRO A 139 12.92 22.80 -14.99
C PRO A 139 13.99 21.70 -14.94
N ALA A 140 14.80 21.57 -16.01
CA ALA A 140 15.81 20.52 -16.12
C ALA A 140 16.81 20.51 -14.95
N SER A 141 17.13 21.68 -14.37
CA SER A 141 18.00 21.78 -13.18
C SER A 141 17.39 21.10 -11.95
N LEU A 142 16.06 21.26 -11.75
CA LEU A 142 15.33 20.62 -10.66
C LEU A 142 15.31 19.10 -10.82
N VAL A 143 15.01 18.62 -12.02
CA VAL A 143 14.98 17.19 -12.31
C VAL A 143 16.37 16.56 -12.14
N SER A 144 17.42 17.22 -12.61
CA SER A 144 18.80 16.77 -12.43
C SER A 144 19.21 16.70 -10.95
N GLU A 145 18.78 17.66 -10.13
CA GLU A 145 19.01 17.63 -8.69
C GLU A 145 18.28 16.46 -8.03
N ALA A 146 17.02 16.21 -8.38
CA ALA A 146 16.26 15.07 -7.88
C ALA A 146 16.94 13.72 -8.20
N HIS A 147 17.43 13.54 -9.43
CA HIS A 147 18.20 12.35 -9.79
C HIS A 147 19.49 12.20 -8.97
N SER A 148 20.21 13.30 -8.71
CA SER A 148 21.44 13.25 -7.92
C SER A 148 21.21 12.79 -6.49
N ILE A 149 20.08 13.16 -5.89
CA ILE A 149 19.69 12.80 -4.51
C ILE A 149 19.32 11.31 -4.43
N THR A 150 18.61 10.78 -5.43
CA THR A 150 18.19 9.37 -5.42
C THR A 150 19.31 8.38 -5.76
N SER A 151 20.46 8.85 -6.20
CA SER A 151 21.63 8.03 -6.54
C SER A 151 22.61 7.84 -5.36
N ILE A 152 22.31 8.45 -4.19
CA ILE A 152 23.08 8.34 -2.95
C ILE A 152 22.51 7.20 -2.10
#